data_911f5976219237b8f2552b3d2403d5ae
#
_entry.id   911f5976219237b8f2552b3d2403d5ae
#
_cell.length_a   1.000
_cell.length_b   1.000
_cell.length_c   1.000
_cell.angle_alpha   90.00
_cell.angle_beta   90.00
_cell.angle_gamma   90.00
#
_symmetry.space_group_name_H-M   'P 1'
#
loop_
_entity.id
_entity.type
_entity.pdbx_description
1 polymer ?
#
loop_
_entity_poly.entity_id
_entity_poly.type
_entity_poly.pdbx_seq_one_letter_code
_entity_poly.pdbx_strand_id
1 'polypeptide(L)'
;MKKATLITIILALLFPTASSASVKNQVKAAFIRNGNVWLLQNNQETQITTSGNTQSKPEWSQDGSFLAYQVDTSTERQSELWTYNLNTREKKKISYNGHIPKWAPHKNHLAYVNNGILDISDLKRFYNIATGVSDFTWLPDGSGFLLSSSGTLNPDGWSSASLFIKKVGNNYEDIVLFGGVEPFFTLPREIGTNDQNKLIAVDAEQLTYSRSGKWISFVVSPTASWSMDSNMVCVIDKDGKNFEVLDEMILQVGKPKWSPSTDTLAYIAGGGRIVFGFKNKDLKVKEMPVSGTFTPPDFADLDFDWITDKSLVVSRVKEQEWTNDFSKHPLPVLYTLNIDSHKQMKVTSPPKGWGDYAPQFIPSIDKLVWLRGTSLTDRKRDLWIGNTDGTEAEEWLRDIEEIIFYEGI
;
A
#
# COMPACT_ATOMS: atom_id res chain seq x y z
N MET A 1 -9.23 -74.76 -21.50
CA MET A 1 -8.48 -73.51 -21.43
C MET A 1 -9.49 -72.36 -21.35
N LYS A 2 -9.79 -71.81 -20.15
CA LYS A 2 -10.70 -70.69 -19.96
C LYS A 2 -9.87 -69.41 -19.98
N LYS A 3 -10.12 -68.48 -20.91
CA LYS A 3 -9.50 -67.15 -20.94
C LYS A 3 -10.22 -66.27 -19.97
N ALA A 4 -9.52 -65.76 -18.94
CA ALA A 4 -9.99 -64.71 -18.07
C ALA A 4 -9.70 -63.34 -18.70
N THR A 5 -10.75 -62.57 -18.92
CA THR A 5 -10.65 -61.18 -19.39
C THR A 5 -10.57 -60.25 -18.18
N LEU A 6 -9.43 -59.59 -18.02
CA LEU A 6 -9.20 -58.59 -16.98
C LEU A 6 -9.84 -57.26 -17.42
N ILE A 7 -10.90 -56.82 -16.73
CA ILE A 7 -11.50 -55.49 -16.91
C ILE A 7 -10.82 -54.54 -15.96
N THR A 8 -10.00 -53.63 -16.49
CA THR A 8 -9.39 -52.54 -15.70
C THR A 8 -10.41 -51.40 -15.62
N ILE A 9 -10.98 -51.18 -14.44
CA ILE A 9 -11.83 -50.04 -14.15
C ILE A 9 -10.90 -48.86 -13.83
N ILE A 10 -10.82 -47.87 -14.74
CA ILE A 10 -10.18 -46.58 -14.50
C ILE A 10 -11.16 -45.74 -13.70
N LEU A 11 -10.91 -45.57 -12.39
CA LEU A 11 -11.64 -44.65 -11.53
C LEU A 11 -11.09 -43.24 -11.80
N ALA A 12 -11.77 -42.48 -12.65
CA ALA A 12 -11.50 -41.04 -12.82
C ALA A 12 -11.93 -40.30 -11.56
N LEU A 13 -10.98 -39.90 -10.72
CA LEU A 13 -11.22 -38.98 -9.62
C LEU A 13 -11.57 -37.61 -10.22
N LEU A 14 -12.84 -37.31 -10.31
CA LEU A 14 -13.36 -35.97 -10.56
C LEU A 14 -13.13 -35.14 -9.29
N PHE A 15 -12.03 -34.41 -9.23
CA PHE A 15 -11.90 -33.32 -8.29
C PHE A 15 -12.86 -32.20 -8.76
N PRO A 16 -13.80 -31.74 -7.92
CA PRO A 16 -14.60 -30.59 -8.29
C PRO A 16 -13.66 -29.37 -8.37
N THR A 17 -13.40 -28.89 -9.58
CA THR A 17 -12.82 -27.57 -9.76
C THR A 17 -13.86 -26.58 -9.25
N ALA A 18 -13.55 -25.87 -8.17
CA ALA A 18 -14.41 -24.77 -7.70
C ALA A 18 -14.61 -23.82 -8.89
N SER A 19 -15.86 -23.56 -9.26
CA SER A 19 -16.17 -22.64 -10.34
C SER A 19 -15.59 -21.27 -10.01
N SER A 20 -14.97 -20.59 -10.97
CA SER A 20 -14.45 -19.20 -10.84
C SER A 20 -15.48 -18.25 -10.19
N ALA A 21 -16.77 -18.43 -10.48
CA ALA A 21 -17.86 -17.68 -9.84
C ALA A 21 -17.95 -17.94 -8.33
N SER A 22 -17.67 -19.15 -7.84
CA SER A 22 -17.67 -19.48 -6.41
C SER A 22 -16.55 -18.78 -5.65
N VAL A 23 -15.38 -18.67 -6.26
CA VAL A 23 -14.20 -18.00 -5.69
C VAL A 23 -14.44 -16.49 -5.58
N LYS A 24 -14.93 -15.85 -6.63
CA LYS A 24 -15.25 -14.40 -6.65
C LYS A 24 -16.28 -13.99 -5.59
N ASN A 25 -17.19 -14.88 -5.22
CA ASN A 25 -18.20 -14.63 -4.16
C ASN A 25 -17.59 -14.51 -2.75
N GLN A 26 -16.36 -14.97 -2.53
CA GLN A 26 -15.68 -14.89 -1.23
C GLN A 26 -14.94 -13.56 -1.04
N VAL A 27 -14.77 -12.80 -2.11
CA VAL A 27 -14.03 -11.55 -2.08
C VAL A 27 -14.92 -10.38 -1.67
N LYS A 28 -14.38 -9.53 -0.81
CA LYS A 28 -14.92 -8.22 -0.48
C LYS A 28 -13.88 -7.16 -0.86
N ALA A 29 -14.28 -6.19 -1.67
CA ALA A 29 -13.40 -5.10 -2.09
C ALA A 29 -14.14 -3.77 -2.14
N ALA A 30 -13.41 -2.68 -1.97
CA ALA A 30 -13.88 -1.33 -2.27
C ALA A 30 -13.01 -0.75 -3.38
N PHE A 31 -13.62 -0.07 -4.32
CA PHE A 31 -12.89 0.50 -5.46
C PHE A 31 -13.48 1.84 -5.88
N ILE A 32 -12.69 2.60 -6.63
CA ILE A 32 -13.10 3.87 -7.22
C ILE A 32 -13.33 3.66 -8.71
N ARG A 33 -14.48 4.12 -9.17
CA ARG A 33 -14.87 4.16 -10.58
C ARG A 33 -15.59 5.47 -10.87
N ASN A 34 -15.12 6.23 -11.84
CA ASN A 34 -15.66 7.56 -12.19
C ASN A 34 -15.71 8.51 -10.97
N GLY A 35 -14.67 8.49 -10.13
CA GLY A 35 -14.59 9.28 -8.91
C GLY A 35 -15.62 8.91 -7.83
N ASN A 36 -16.25 7.74 -7.91
CA ASN A 36 -17.19 7.26 -6.91
C ASN A 36 -16.71 5.99 -6.25
N VAL A 37 -16.99 5.87 -4.95
CA VAL A 37 -16.73 4.66 -4.18
C VAL A 37 -17.79 3.61 -4.50
N TRP A 38 -17.33 2.42 -4.80
CA TRP A 38 -18.11 1.22 -5.03
C TRP A 38 -17.68 0.12 -4.08
N LEU A 39 -18.62 -0.74 -3.72
CA LEU A 39 -18.42 -1.95 -2.93
C LEU A 39 -18.63 -3.18 -3.84
N LEU A 40 -17.68 -4.11 -3.84
CA LEU A 40 -17.82 -5.45 -4.37
C LEU A 40 -18.02 -6.42 -3.19
N GLN A 41 -19.12 -7.13 -3.19
CA GLN A 41 -19.41 -8.17 -2.20
C GLN A 41 -20.27 -9.25 -2.83
N ASN A 42 -19.95 -10.53 -2.63
CA ASN A 42 -20.64 -11.66 -3.26
C ASN A 42 -20.70 -11.53 -4.80
N ASN A 43 -19.63 -11.04 -5.41
CA ASN A 43 -19.52 -10.72 -6.84
C ASN A 43 -20.60 -9.75 -7.35
N GLN A 44 -21.17 -8.92 -6.47
CA GLN A 44 -22.13 -7.87 -6.80
C GLN A 44 -21.55 -6.50 -6.49
N GLU A 45 -21.68 -5.58 -7.44
CA GLU A 45 -21.23 -4.21 -7.31
C GLU A 45 -22.34 -3.31 -6.77
N THR A 46 -22.03 -2.51 -5.78
CA THR A 46 -22.94 -1.52 -5.20
C THR A 46 -22.27 -0.16 -5.16
N GLN A 47 -22.86 0.83 -5.79
CA GLN A 47 -22.37 2.21 -5.74
C GLN A 47 -22.66 2.84 -4.36
N ILE A 48 -21.62 3.34 -3.70
CA ILE A 48 -21.74 4.00 -2.39
C ILE A 48 -21.88 5.51 -2.54
N THR A 49 -21.06 6.16 -3.38
CA THR A 49 -21.11 7.63 -3.58
C THR A 49 -21.56 7.98 -4.99
N THR A 50 -22.03 9.23 -5.17
CA THR A 50 -22.51 9.75 -6.46
C THR A 50 -21.93 11.14 -6.80
N SER A 51 -21.00 11.64 -5.96
CA SER A 51 -20.43 13.00 -6.13
C SER A 51 -19.41 13.09 -7.25
N GLY A 52 -18.77 11.97 -7.61
CA GLY A 52 -17.69 11.94 -8.60
C GLY A 52 -16.36 12.56 -8.13
N ASN A 53 -16.20 12.83 -6.84
CA ASN A 53 -15.07 13.60 -6.30
C ASN A 53 -14.18 12.78 -5.33
N THR A 54 -14.24 11.45 -5.37
CA THR A 54 -13.36 10.59 -4.58
C THR A 54 -12.14 10.23 -5.39
N GLN A 55 -10.94 10.52 -4.89
CA GLN A 55 -9.68 10.24 -5.58
C GLN A 55 -8.72 9.37 -4.75
N SER A 56 -8.92 9.30 -3.43
CA SER A 56 -8.08 8.51 -2.54
C SER A 56 -8.68 7.14 -2.26
N LYS A 57 -7.81 6.13 -2.17
CA LYS A 57 -8.15 4.75 -1.87
C LYS A 57 -8.95 4.65 -0.57
N PRO A 58 -10.10 3.96 -0.54
CA PRO A 58 -10.83 3.70 0.71
C PRO A 58 -10.03 2.83 1.68
N GLU A 59 -10.37 2.89 2.97
CA GLU A 59 -9.73 2.11 4.03
C GLU A 59 -10.75 1.23 4.74
N TRP A 60 -10.46 -0.07 4.89
CA TRP A 60 -11.28 -1.01 5.62
C TRP A 60 -11.05 -0.94 7.12
N SER A 61 -12.14 -1.01 7.91
CA SER A 61 -12.00 -1.35 9.33
C SER A 61 -11.50 -2.80 9.46
N GLN A 62 -10.85 -3.10 10.59
CA GLN A 62 -10.25 -4.40 10.80
C GLN A 62 -11.25 -5.56 10.71
N ASP A 63 -12.47 -5.38 11.24
CA ASP A 63 -13.55 -6.36 11.17
C ASP A 63 -14.30 -6.36 9.83
N GLY A 64 -13.92 -5.48 8.89
CA GLY A 64 -14.56 -5.34 7.58
C GLY A 64 -16.00 -4.86 7.61
N SER A 65 -16.46 -4.27 8.73
CA SER A 65 -17.83 -3.75 8.85
C SER A 65 -17.99 -2.30 8.40
N PHE A 66 -16.86 -1.56 8.29
CA PHE A 66 -16.84 -0.18 7.85
C PHE A 66 -15.83 0.07 6.73
N LEU A 67 -16.15 1.06 5.90
CA LEU A 67 -15.22 1.72 4.98
C LEU A 67 -15.05 3.17 5.42
N ALA A 68 -13.81 3.67 5.44
CA ALA A 68 -13.51 5.09 5.47
C ALA A 68 -13.12 5.56 4.07
N TYR A 69 -13.57 6.73 3.64
CA TYR A 69 -13.26 7.29 2.34
C TYR A 69 -13.31 8.82 2.37
N GLN A 70 -12.58 9.44 1.46
CA GLN A 70 -12.50 10.89 1.34
C GLN A 70 -13.26 11.36 0.11
N VAL A 71 -13.94 12.50 0.24
CA VAL A 71 -14.67 13.16 -0.86
C VAL A 71 -14.19 14.59 -0.97
N ASP A 72 -13.58 14.96 -2.09
CA ASP A 72 -13.12 16.32 -2.35
C ASP A 72 -14.30 17.25 -2.57
N THR A 73 -14.28 18.41 -1.91
CA THR A 73 -15.28 19.43 -2.11
C THR A 73 -14.83 20.46 -3.14
N SER A 74 -15.73 20.85 -4.03
CA SER A 74 -15.41 21.75 -5.15
C SER A 74 -15.09 23.18 -4.72
N THR A 75 -15.40 23.58 -3.50
CA THR A 75 -15.43 24.99 -3.10
C THR A 75 -14.21 25.49 -2.32
N GLU A 76 -13.43 24.62 -1.65
CA GLU A 76 -12.36 25.07 -0.74
C GLU A 76 -11.10 24.21 -0.70
N ARG A 77 -10.88 23.29 -1.63
CA ARG A 77 -9.80 22.29 -1.57
C ARG A 77 -9.81 21.48 -0.26
N GLN A 78 -10.99 21.29 0.31
CA GLN A 78 -11.19 20.46 1.50
C GLN A 78 -11.57 19.06 1.09
N SER A 79 -11.12 18.08 1.86
CA SER A 79 -11.44 16.67 1.65
C SER A 79 -12.22 16.14 2.85
N GLU A 80 -13.53 16.01 2.68
CA GLU A 80 -14.40 15.46 3.72
C GLU A 80 -14.10 13.99 3.97
N LEU A 81 -13.96 13.60 5.23
CA LEU A 81 -13.80 12.20 5.64
C LEU A 81 -15.15 11.63 6.04
N TRP A 82 -15.51 10.53 5.41
CA TRP A 82 -16.74 9.79 5.62
C TRP A 82 -16.50 8.34 6.00
N THR A 83 -17.48 7.75 6.69
CA THR A 83 -17.55 6.30 6.89
C THR A 83 -18.86 5.74 6.31
N TYR A 84 -18.79 4.49 5.86
CA TYR A 84 -19.92 3.70 5.42
C TYR A 84 -19.99 2.41 6.25
N ASN A 85 -21.12 2.17 6.91
CA ASN A 85 -21.40 0.93 7.63
C ASN A 85 -22.03 -0.08 6.68
N LEU A 86 -21.36 -1.21 6.45
CA LEU A 86 -21.85 -2.23 5.50
C LEU A 86 -23.13 -2.92 5.98
N ASN A 87 -23.31 -3.06 7.29
CA ASN A 87 -24.45 -3.77 7.87
C ASN A 87 -25.73 -2.92 7.83
N THR A 88 -25.62 -1.64 8.20
CA THR A 88 -26.76 -0.71 8.24
C THR A 88 -26.93 0.09 6.96
N ARG A 89 -25.90 0.12 6.08
CA ARG A 89 -25.78 0.96 4.88
C ARG A 89 -25.80 2.46 5.17
N GLU A 90 -25.52 2.84 6.41
CA GLU A 90 -25.47 4.22 6.84
C GLU A 90 -24.14 4.87 6.43
N LYS A 91 -24.23 6.12 5.95
CA LYS A 91 -23.07 7.00 5.68
C LYS A 91 -23.00 8.05 6.77
N LYS A 92 -21.81 8.26 7.30
CA LYS A 92 -21.56 9.25 8.34
C LYS A 92 -20.37 10.10 8.00
N LYS A 93 -20.53 11.43 8.01
CA LYS A 93 -19.41 12.37 7.94
C LYS A 93 -18.68 12.37 9.27
N ILE A 94 -17.37 12.15 9.23
CA ILE A 94 -16.48 12.12 10.40
C ILE A 94 -15.77 13.47 10.56
N SER A 95 -15.29 14.04 9.45
CA SER A 95 -14.56 15.31 9.46
C SER A 95 -14.81 16.10 8.17
N TYR A 96 -14.73 17.43 8.27
CA TYR A 96 -14.80 18.32 7.11
C TYR A 96 -13.46 18.48 6.37
N ASN A 97 -12.35 18.11 7.01
CA ASN A 97 -11.01 18.18 6.41
C ASN A 97 -10.09 17.10 7.04
N GLY A 98 -10.51 15.82 6.99
CA GLY A 98 -9.75 14.71 7.54
C GLY A 98 -8.91 14.02 6.49
N HIS A 99 -7.60 13.82 6.78
CA HIS A 99 -6.64 13.18 5.90
C HIS A 99 -6.00 11.96 6.58
N ILE A 100 -5.43 11.07 5.79
CA ILE A 100 -4.67 9.89 6.26
C ILE A 100 -5.50 9.05 7.25
N PRO A 101 -6.71 8.61 6.91
CA PRO A 101 -7.51 7.80 7.82
C PRO A 101 -6.83 6.45 8.06
N LYS A 102 -6.75 6.03 9.34
CA LYS A 102 -6.24 4.71 9.75
C LYS A 102 -7.11 4.14 10.86
N TRP A 103 -7.65 2.96 10.65
CA TRP A 103 -8.45 2.27 11.65
C TRP A 103 -7.58 1.72 12.79
N ALA A 104 -8.14 1.70 13.98
CA ALA A 104 -7.49 1.10 15.13
C ALA A 104 -7.37 -0.43 14.97
N PRO A 105 -6.28 -1.07 15.47
CA PRO A 105 -6.03 -2.50 15.25
C PRO A 105 -7.07 -3.45 15.85
N HIS A 106 -7.83 -3.02 16.87
CA HIS A 106 -8.69 -3.94 17.64
C HIS A 106 -10.11 -3.41 17.90
N LYS A 107 -10.48 -2.29 17.29
CA LYS A 107 -11.81 -1.67 17.47
C LYS A 107 -12.12 -0.72 16.31
N ASN A 108 -13.42 -0.48 16.06
CA ASN A 108 -13.87 0.42 15.02
C ASN A 108 -13.75 1.90 15.41
N HIS A 109 -12.53 2.32 15.73
CA HIS A 109 -12.16 3.71 15.94
C HIS A 109 -11.28 4.18 14.79
N LEU A 110 -11.57 5.35 14.25
CA LEU A 110 -10.87 5.91 13.11
C LEU A 110 -10.00 7.07 13.54
N ALA A 111 -8.68 6.96 13.36
CA ALA A 111 -7.77 8.07 13.52
C ALA A 111 -7.52 8.77 12.20
N TYR A 112 -7.32 10.08 12.21
CA TYR A 112 -7.06 10.91 11.04
C TYR A 112 -6.38 12.22 11.44
N VAL A 113 -5.73 12.88 10.48
CA VAL A 113 -5.14 14.21 10.67
C VAL A 113 -6.07 15.26 10.10
N ASN A 114 -6.32 16.32 10.86
CA ASN A 114 -7.08 17.48 10.44
C ASN A 114 -6.27 18.75 10.77
N ASN A 115 -5.72 19.40 9.74
CA ASN A 115 -4.88 20.61 9.88
C ASN A 115 -3.74 20.43 10.90
N GLY A 116 -3.02 19.31 10.84
CA GLY A 116 -1.91 19.01 11.74
C GLY A 116 -2.34 18.58 13.16
N ILE A 117 -3.63 18.36 13.40
CA ILE A 117 -4.15 17.77 14.63
C ILE A 117 -4.50 16.32 14.35
N LEU A 118 -3.94 15.39 15.12
CA LEU A 118 -4.38 14.01 15.13
C LEU A 118 -5.66 13.90 15.95
N ASP A 119 -6.71 13.39 15.32
CA ASP A 119 -8.00 13.11 15.92
C ASP A 119 -8.30 11.62 15.93
N ILE A 120 -9.08 11.17 16.91
CA ILE A 120 -9.74 9.85 16.92
C ILE A 120 -11.26 10.05 16.89
N SER A 121 -11.95 9.31 16.04
CA SER A 121 -13.41 9.17 16.12
C SER A 121 -13.80 7.77 16.60
N ASP A 122 -14.68 7.69 17.59
CA ASP A 122 -15.37 6.46 18.02
C ASP A 122 -16.63 6.20 17.19
N LEU A 123 -16.75 6.88 16.04
CA LEU A 123 -17.91 6.94 15.15
C LEU A 123 -19.14 7.66 15.72
N LYS A 124 -19.07 8.16 16.96
CA LYS A 124 -20.11 9.00 17.59
C LYS A 124 -19.59 10.40 17.84
N ARG A 125 -18.41 10.49 18.42
CA ARG A 125 -17.69 11.73 18.76
C ARG A 125 -16.27 11.67 18.23
N PHE A 126 -15.60 12.80 18.21
CA PHE A 126 -14.16 12.88 17.93
C PHE A 126 -13.43 13.46 19.16
N TYR A 127 -12.15 13.15 19.24
CA TYR A 127 -11.26 13.55 20.33
C TYR A 127 -9.94 14.02 19.73
N ASN A 128 -9.50 15.21 20.11
CA ASN A 128 -8.18 15.71 19.69
C ASN A 128 -7.09 15.04 20.53
N ILE A 129 -6.08 14.49 19.88
CA ILE A 129 -5.06 13.63 20.50
C ILE A 129 -3.71 14.32 20.62
N ALA A 130 -3.23 14.92 19.53
CA ALA A 130 -1.95 15.61 19.45
C ALA A 130 -1.96 16.67 18.36
N THR A 131 -1.07 17.69 18.47
CA THR A 131 -0.89 18.74 17.46
C THR A 131 0.49 18.64 16.84
N GLY A 132 0.66 19.25 15.64
CA GLY A 132 1.93 19.24 14.90
C GLY A 132 2.22 17.91 14.23
N VAL A 133 1.19 17.13 13.91
CA VAL A 133 1.30 15.80 13.31
C VAL A 133 1.23 15.90 11.79
N SER A 134 2.24 15.39 11.08
CA SER A 134 2.28 15.29 9.62
C SER A 134 1.88 13.91 9.12
N ASP A 135 2.32 12.84 9.77
CA ASP A 135 1.90 11.45 9.56
C ASP A 135 1.87 10.70 10.89
N PHE A 136 1.23 9.55 10.91
CA PHE A 136 1.13 8.72 12.11
C PHE A 136 0.88 7.25 11.75
N THR A 137 1.12 6.37 12.71
CA THR A 137 0.58 5.01 12.69
C THR A 137 0.18 4.57 14.09
N TRP A 138 -0.81 3.68 14.20
CA TRP A 138 -1.15 3.06 15.46
C TRP A 138 0.02 2.21 15.97
N LEU A 139 0.24 2.19 17.28
CA LEU A 139 1.05 1.15 17.90
C LEU A 139 0.37 -0.22 17.68
N PRO A 140 1.13 -1.32 17.51
CA PRO A 140 0.56 -2.62 17.17
C PRO A 140 -0.50 -3.13 18.16
N ASP A 141 -0.39 -2.75 19.41
CA ASP A 141 -1.34 -3.11 20.47
C ASP A 141 -2.55 -2.15 20.58
N GLY A 142 -2.60 -1.12 19.73
CA GLY A 142 -3.66 -0.11 19.76
C GLY A 142 -3.62 0.84 20.96
N SER A 143 -2.56 0.82 21.79
CA SER A 143 -2.42 1.62 23.01
C SER A 143 -2.03 3.08 22.74
N GLY A 144 -1.78 3.47 21.50
CA GLY A 144 -1.35 4.81 21.13
C GLY A 144 -0.84 4.89 19.69
N PHE A 145 0.04 5.85 19.47
CA PHE A 145 0.54 6.21 18.16
C PHE A 145 2.04 6.41 18.14
N LEU A 146 2.66 6.05 17.02
CA LEU A 146 3.90 6.65 16.56
C LEU A 146 3.51 7.82 15.66
N LEU A 147 4.00 9.00 15.97
CA LEU A 147 3.70 10.26 15.28
C LEU A 147 4.93 10.76 14.55
N SER A 148 4.74 11.42 13.43
CA SER A 148 5.76 12.22 12.74
C SER A 148 5.38 13.70 12.77
N SER A 149 6.37 14.56 12.99
CA SER A 149 6.26 15.99 12.72
C SER A 149 7.22 16.36 11.60
N SER A 150 6.78 17.21 10.67
CA SER A 150 7.65 17.77 9.65
C SER A 150 8.69 18.71 10.24
N GLY A 151 9.81 18.87 9.54
CA GLY A 151 10.80 19.92 9.81
C GLY A 151 10.19 21.31 9.65
N THR A 152 10.82 22.29 10.31
CA THR A 152 10.43 23.70 10.26
C THR A 152 11.49 24.50 9.52
N LEU A 153 11.07 25.44 8.68
CA LEU A 153 11.98 26.39 8.03
C LEU A 153 12.44 27.42 9.04
N ASN A 154 13.73 27.47 9.28
CA ASN A 154 14.44 28.42 10.13
C ASN A 154 15.34 29.32 9.27
N PRO A 155 15.87 30.44 9.80
CA PRO A 155 16.81 31.32 9.07
C PRO A 155 18.08 30.60 8.54
N ASP A 156 18.50 29.54 9.21
CA ASP A 156 19.67 28.70 8.85
C ASP A 156 19.28 27.47 8.00
N GLY A 157 18.02 27.38 7.55
CA GLY A 157 17.46 26.31 6.72
C GLY A 157 16.48 25.40 7.48
N TRP A 158 16.14 24.28 6.87
CA TRP A 158 15.17 23.34 7.43
C TRP A 158 15.75 22.57 8.61
N SER A 159 14.94 22.42 9.67
CA SER A 159 15.18 21.41 10.70
C SER A 159 14.77 20.02 10.18
N SER A 160 15.14 18.98 10.92
CA SER A 160 14.76 17.60 10.61
C SER A 160 13.33 17.28 11.08
N ALA A 161 12.70 16.31 10.45
CA ALA A 161 11.54 15.61 10.97
C ALA A 161 11.89 14.88 12.28
N SER A 162 10.91 14.73 13.15
CA SER A 162 11.04 14.00 14.41
C SER A 162 9.89 13.04 14.63
N LEU A 163 10.19 11.89 15.21
CA LEU A 163 9.21 10.87 15.59
C LEU A 163 8.94 10.91 17.09
N PHE A 164 7.70 10.68 17.46
CA PHE A 164 7.23 10.74 18.84
C PHE A 164 6.28 9.58 19.14
N ILE A 165 6.18 9.20 20.41
CA ILE A 165 5.15 8.29 20.90
C ILE A 165 4.09 9.08 21.67
N LYS A 166 2.83 8.82 21.38
CA LYS A 166 1.68 9.33 22.13
C LYS A 166 0.85 8.14 22.61
N LYS A 167 0.87 7.87 23.89
CA LYS A 167 -0.03 6.88 24.52
C LYS A 167 -1.43 7.46 24.66
N VAL A 168 -2.41 6.63 24.40
CA VAL A 168 -3.83 6.93 24.64
C VAL A 168 -4.39 5.89 25.61
N GLY A 169 -5.10 6.34 26.63
CA GLY A 169 -5.75 5.44 27.59
C GLY A 169 -7.02 4.81 26.99
N ASN A 170 -7.75 4.11 27.85
CA ASN A 170 -9.06 3.58 27.47
C ASN A 170 -10.14 4.66 27.34
N ASN A 171 -9.95 5.82 27.98
CA ASN A 171 -10.84 6.97 27.93
C ASN A 171 -10.16 8.14 27.21
N TYR A 172 -10.64 8.47 26.02
CA TYR A 172 -10.09 9.56 25.21
C TYR A 172 -10.42 10.96 25.77
N GLU A 173 -11.39 11.08 26.67
CA GLU A 173 -11.73 12.35 27.32
C GLU A 173 -10.62 12.83 28.30
N ASP A 174 -9.77 11.92 28.76
CA ASP A 174 -8.68 12.23 29.71
C ASP A 174 -7.38 12.64 28.96
N ILE A 175 -7.39 12.72 27.64
CA ILE A 175 -6.19 13.01 26.85
C ILE A 175 -5.85 14.49 26.92
N VAL A 176 -4.60 14.78 27.26
CA VAL A 176 -4.04 16.14 27.24
C VAL A 176 -3.50 16.43 25.83
N LEU A 177 -4.15 17.34 25.08
CA LEU A 177 -3.80 17.69 23.72
C LEU A 177 -2.36 18.21 23.56
N PHE A 178 -1.93 19.11 24.46
CA PHE A 178 -0.62 19.76 24.44
C PHE A 178 0.42 19.10 25.35
N GLY A 179 0.29 17.82 25.65
CA GLY A 179 1.20 17.09 26.53
C GLY A 179 1.18 15.59 26.34
N GLY A 180 2.00 14.87 27.11
CA GLY A 180 2.08 13.41 27.06
C GLY A 180 2.57 12.86 25.70
N VAL A 181 3.39 13.63 24.98
CA VAL A 181 4.11 13.21 23.79
C VAL A 181 5.55 12.97 24.17
N GLU A 182 6.04 11.75 23.96
CA GLU A 182 7.39 11.33 24.31
C GLU A 182 8.28 11.34 23.05
N PRO A 183 9.47 11.98 23.07
CA PRO A 183 10.41 11.89 21.98
C PRO A 183 10.79 10.42 21.71
N PHE A 184 10.75 10.02 20.46
CA PHE A 184 11.16 8.68 20.03
C PHE A 184 12.46 8.70 19.23
N PHE A 185 12.51 9.51 18.16
CA PHE A 185 13.71 9.64 17.33
C PHE A 185 13.68 10.96 16.55
N THR A 186 14.80 11.68 16.52
CA THR A 186 14.97 12.84 15.64
C THR A 186 15.91 12.43 14.50
N LEU A 187 15.46 12.61 13.26
CA LEU A 187 16.26 12.27 12.10
C LEU A 187 17.51 13.17 12.01
N PRO A 188 18.65 12.66 11.53
CA PRO A 188 19.76 13.50 11.10
C PRO A 188 19.28 14.53 10.06
N ARG A 189 19.85 15.73 10.06
CA ARG A 189 19.44 16.81 9.14
C ARG A 189 19.58 16.39 7.68
N GLU A 190 20.66 15.67 7.38
CA GLU A 190 20.93 15.11 6.05
C GLU A 190 21.05 13.59 6.17
N ILE A 191 20.36 12.89 5.31
CA ILE A 191 20.41 11.42 5.21
C ILE A 191 20.61 10.99 3.77
N GLY A 192 21.23 9.85 3.57
CA GLY A 192 21.46 9.24 2.26
C GLY A 192 22.26 7.96 2.40
N THR A 193 22.34 7.17 1.35
CA THR A 193 23.14 5.94 1.32
C THR A 193 24.62 6.21 1.06
N ASN A 194 24.94 7.39 0.52
CA ASN A 194 26.31 7.88 0.27
C ASN A 194 26.32 9.41 0.19
N ASP A 195 27.50 10.01 0.03
CA ASP A 195 27.64 11.47 -0.01
C ASP A 195 27.03 12.15 -1.25
N GLN A 196 26.73 11.40 -2.30
CA GLN A 196 26.22 11.95 -3.56
C GLN A 196 24.70 12.02 -3.60
N ASN A 197 24.00 11.22 -2.78
CA ASN A 197 22.54 11.17 -2.76
C ASN A 197 21.92 11.63 -1.43
N LYS A 198 22.62 12.49 -0.67
CA LYS A 198 22.07 13.06 0.56
C LYS A 198 20.92 14.01 0.27
N LEU A 199 19.88 13.92 1.09
CA LEU A 199 18.75 14.84 1.11
C LEU A 199 18.51 15.39 2.51
N ILE A 200 17.84 16.54 2.59
CA ILE A 200 17.40 17.13 3.87
C ILE A 200 16.16 16.37 4.34
N ALA A 201 16.18 15.84 5.55
CA ALA A 201 15.13 15.00 6.13
C ALA A 201 13.97 15.86 6.68
N VAL A 202 13.13 16.42 5.81
CA VAL A 202 12.08 17.36 6.20
C VAL A 202 10.80 16.63 6.63
N ASP A 203 10.40 15.58 5.94
CA ASP A 203 9.20 14.79 6.25
C ASP A 203 9.57 13.34 6.47
N ALA A 204 8.85 12.67 7.37
CA ALA A 204 8.88 11.22 7.56
C ALA A 204 7.44 10.69 7.47
N GLU A 205 7.15 9.89 6.47
CA GLU A 205 5.81 9.47 6.12
C GLU A 205 5.73 7.95 5.82
N GLN A 206 4.53 7.42 5.64
CA GLN A 206 4.28 6.00 5.38
C GLN A 206 4.79 5.10 6.52
N LEU A 207 4.66 5.58 7.75
CA LEU A 207 5.04 4.84 8.96
C LEU A 207 4.30 3.51 9.04
N THR A 208 5.04 2.39 9.10
CA THR A 208 4.46 1.04 9.13
C THR A 208 5.29 0.13 10.03
N TYR A 209 4.65 -0.55 10.98
CA TYR A 209 5.28 -1.59 11.79
C TYR A 209 5.43 -2.89 11.03
N SER A 210 6.53 -3.62 11.28
CA SER A 210 6.66 -5.02 10.87
C SER A 210 5.66 -5.90 11.63
N ARG A 211 5.40 -7.10 11.13
CA ARG A 211 4.42 -8.01 11.72
C ARG A 211 4.71 -8.36 13.18
N SER A 212 5.97 -8.48 13.57
CA SER A 212 6.35 -8.69 14.98
C SER A 212 6.24 -7.44 15.85
N GLY A 213 6.07 -6.26 15.25
CA GLY A 213 6.13 -4.96 15.91
C GLY A 213 7.52 -4.53 16.36
N LYS A 214 8.60 -5.26 15.98
CA LYS A 214 9.97 -4.95 16.38
C LYS A 214 10.64 -3.91 15.51
N TRP A 215 10.20 -3.75 14.26
CA TRP A 215 10.77 -2.83 13.29
C TRP A 215 9.70 -1.88 12.75
N ILE A 216 10.15 -0.72 12.32
CA ILE A 216 9.34 0.32 11.72
C ILE A 216 10.02 0.71 10.42
N SER A 217 9.28 0.68 9.30
CA SER A 217 9.70 1.27 8.04
C SER A 217 9.00 2.60 7.81
N PHE A 218 9.67 3.52 7.14
CA PHE A 218 9.12 4.82 6.74
C PHE A 218 9.90 5.40 5.58
N VAL A 219 9.31 6.39 4.91
CA VAL A 219 9.94 7.12 3.82
C VAL A 219 10.26 8.52 4.30
N VAL A 220 11.49 8.97 4.04
CA VAL A 220 11.91 10.33 4.37
C VAL A 220 12.00 11.13 3.08
N SER A 221 11.36 12.30 3.09
CA SER A 221 11.22 13.17 1.93
C SER A 221 11.85 14.55 2.18
N PRO A 222 12.50 15.14 1.15
CA PRO A 222 12.90 16.54 1.14
C PRO A 222 11.70 17.44 0.80
N THR A 223 11.93 18.73 0.64
CA THR A 223 10.86 19.67 0.29
C THR A 223 10.56 19.73 -1.21
N ALA A 224 9.33 20.17 -1.52
CA ALA A 224 8.88 20.61 -2.83
C ALA A 224 9.09 19.58 -3.96
N SER A 225 9.47 20.02 -5.14
CA SER A 225 9.62 19.16 -6.32
C SER A 225 10.78 18.17 -6.20
N TRP A 226 11.70 18.36 -5.28
CA TRP A 226 12.81 17.41 -5.05
C TRP A 226 12.30 16.05 -4.57
N SER A 227 11.22 16.02 -3.76
CA SER A 227 10.58 14.76 -3.34
C SER A 227 10.01 13.92 -4.49
N MET A 228 9.81 14.49 -5.67
CA MET A 228 9.43 13.74 -6.87
C MET A 228 10.58 12.97 -7.50
N ASP A 229 11.82 13.31 -7.16
CA ASP A 229 13.02 12.74 -7.75
C ASP A 229 13.77 11.82 -6.79
N SER A 230 13.70 12.12 -5.47
CA SER A 230 14.51 11.43 -4.46
C SER A 230 13.85 11.47 -3.10
N ASN A 231 13.74 10.29 -2.49
CA ASN A 231 13.31 10.07 -1.11
C ASN A 231 14.12 8.90 -0.57
N MET A 232 14.14 8.69 0.75
CA MET A 232 14.89 7.60 1.37
C MET A 232 13.97 6.61 2.06
N VAL A 233 14.10 5.33 1.74
CA VAL A 233 13.51 4.24 2.53
C VAL A 233 14.37 4.07 3.77
N CYS A 234 13.74 4.15 4.93
CA CYS A 234 14.40 4.03 6.22
C CYS A 234 13.74 2.96 7.08
N VAL A 235 14.52 2.38 7.99
CA VAL A 235 14.05 1.50 9.06
C VAL A 235 14.66 1.92 10.39
N ILE A 236 13.92 1.61 11.47
CA ILE A 236 14.37 1.80 12.85
C ILE A 236 13.74 0.70 13.71
N ASP A 237 14.37 0.30 14.79
CA ASP A 237 13.74 -0.64 15.71
C ASP A 237 12.68 0.06 16.62
N LYS A 238 11.86 -0.75 17.27
CA LYS A 238 10.78 -0.27 18.15
C LYS A 238 11.24 0.56 19.35
N ASP A 239 12.53 0.54 19.68
CA ASP A 239 13.12 1.26 20.80
C ASP A 239 13.82 2.57 20.34
N GLY A 240 13.65 2.96 19.07
CA GLY A 240 14.27 4.16 18.48
C GLY A 240 15.76 4.04 18.24
N LYS A 241 16.26 2.79 18.10
CA LYS A 241 17.68 2.47 17.86
C LYS A 241 17.84 1.82 16.49
N ASN A 242 19.09 1.55 16.10
CA ASN A 242 19.39 0.85 14.85
C ASN A 242 18.73 1.49 13.63
N PHE A 243 18.72 2.85 13.59
CA PHE A 243 18.27 3.59 12.43
C PHE A 243 19.18 3.32 11.24
N GLU A 244 18.59 3.00 10.10
CA GLU A 244 19.29 2.73 8.85
C GLU A 244 18.56 3.36 7.67
N VAL A 245 19.29 4.02 6.79
CA VAL A 245 18.83 4.42 5.45
C VAL A 245 19.12 3.25 4.52
N LEU A 246 18.07 2.63 3.98
CA LEU A 246 18.22 1.43 3.15
C LEU A 246 18.61 1.79 1.72
N ASP A 247 17.84 2.66 1.10
CA ASP A 247 18.01 3.06 -0.30
C ASP A 247 17.29 4.38 -0.62
N GLU A 248 17.69 4.97 -1.74
CA GLU A 248 16.92 5.99 -2.42
C GLU A 248 15.72 5.37 -3.13
N MET A 249 14.57 6.05 -3.13
CA MET A 249 13.37 5.66 -3.85
C MET A 249 12.61 6.87 -4.39
N ILE A 250 11.55 6.63 -5.19
CA ILE A 250 10.57 7.64 -5.57
C ILE A 250 9.17 7.25 -5.07
N LEU A 251 8.30 8.24 -4.88
CA LEU A 251 6.96 8.02 -4.33
C LEU A 251 5.97 7.39 -5.33
N GLN A 252 6.30 7.37 -6.63
CA GLN A 252 5.44 6.89 -7.71
C GLN A 252 5.58 5.38 -8.01
N VAL A 253 6.45 4.68 -7.29
CA VAL A 253 6.56 3.22 -7.34
C VAL A 253 5.87 2.58 -6.14
N GLY A 254 5.79 1.24 -6.13
CA GLY A 254 5.20 0.48 -5.03
C GLY A 254 5.81 0.86 -3.67
N LYS A 255 4.94 1.11 -2.69
CA LYS A 255 5.35 1.47 -1.32
C LYS A 255 6.10 0.32 -0.65
N PRO A 256 7.03 0.60 0.29
CA PRO A 256 7.63 -0.44 1.12
C PRO A 256 6.56 -1.29 1.82
N LYS A 257 6.71 -2.61 1.79
CA LYS A 257 5.76 -3.56 2.39
C LYS A 257 6.49 -4.63 3.19
N TRP A 258 6.06 -4.83 4.43
CA TRP A 258 6.50 -5.96 5.24
C TRP A 258 5.87 -7.27 4.76
N SER A 259 6.61 -8.36 4.89
CA SER A 259 6.08 -9.70 4.59
C SER A 259 4.93 -10.07 5.55
N PRO A 260 4.07 -11.03 5.18
CA PRO A 260 2.87 -11.35 5.96
C PRO A 260 3.16 -11.81 7.40
N SER A 261 4.27 -12.50 7.68
CA SER A 261 4.54 -13.07 9.00
C SER A 261 5.96 -12.87 9.55
N THR A 262 6.90 -12.37 8.75
CA THR A 262 8.29 -12.17 9.15
C THR A 262 8.70 -10.68 9.14
N ASP A 263 9.86 -10.37 9.73
CA ASP A 263 10.43 -9.02 9.69
C ASP A 263 11.26 -8.82 8.39
N THR A 264 10.67 -9.17 7.26
CA THR A 264 11.27 -9.02 5.93
C THR A 264 10.57 -7.89 5.18
N LEU A 265 11.31 -6.84 4.81
CA LEU A 265 10.81 -5.68 4.09
C LEU A 265 11.15 -5.78 2.61
N ALA A 266 10.14 -5.63 1.74
CA ALA A 266 10.33 -5.43 0.31
C ALA A 266 10.08 -3.96 -0.06
N TYR A 267 10.88 -3.42 -1.00
CA TYR A 267 10.76 -2.05 -1.50
C TYR A 267 11.41 -1.93 -2.87
N ILE A 268 11.02 -0.90 -3.63
CA ILE A 268 11.63 -0.59 -4.93
C ILE A 268 12.62 0.56 -4.73
N ALA A 269 13.90 0.26 -4.90
CA ALA A 269 14.98 1.22 -4.82
C ALA A 269 15.17 1.98 -6.13
N GLY A 270 15.77 3.16 -6.06
CA GLY A 270 16.22 3.96 -7.19
C GLY A 270 15.54 5.31 -7.32
N GLY A 271 16.36 6.37 -7.39
CA GLY A 271 15.93 7.75 -7.62
C GLY A 271 15.59 8.05 -9.08
N GLY A 272 15.29 9.32 -9.34
CA GLY A 272 14.95 9.84 -10.66
C GLY A 272 13.45 9.74 -10.99
N ARG A 273 12.94 10.83 -11.54
CA ARG A 273 11.50 11.02 -11.79
C ARG A 273 10.97 10.04 -12.83
N ILE A 274 9.97 9.23 -12.47
CA ILE A 274 9.46 8.12 -13.30
C ILE A 274 8.86 8.58 -14.62
N VAL A 275 8.32 9.79 -14.68
CA VAL A 275 7.75 10.34 -15.93
C VAL A 275 8.77 10.50 -17.04
N PHE A 276 10.07 10.51 -16.72
CA PHE A 276 11.15 10.66 -17.68
C PHE A 276 11.81 9.34 -18.08
N GLY A 277 11.45 8.21 -17.46
CA GLY A 277 11.97 6.91 -17.82
C GLY A 277 11.86 5.85 -16.74
N PHE A 278 11.97 4.60 -17.16
CA PHE A 278 11.93 3.40 -16.30
C PHE A 278 13.36 2.84 -16.21
N LYS A 279 14.18 3.46 -15.37
CA LYS A 279 15.57 3.07 -15.19
C LYS A 279 15.95 3.06 -13.73
N ASN A 280 16.82 2.12 -13.34
CA ASN A 280 17.32 1.99 -11.98
C ASN A 280 16.19 1.84 -10.94
N LYS A 281 15.18 1.00 -11.20
CA LYS A 281 14.10 0.68 -10.27
C LYS A 281 14.18 -0.79 -9.89
N ASP A 282 14.85 -1.06 -8.78
CA ASP A 282 15.20 -2.41 -8.35
C ASP A 282 14.32 -2.85 -7.18
N LEU A 283 13.58 -3.94 -7.35
CA LEU A 283 12.97 -4.60 -6.21
C LEU A 283 14.05 -5.21 -5.31
N LYS A 284 14.11 -4.72 -4.09
CA LYS A 284 14.98 -5.23 -3.05
C LYS A 284 14.19 -5.84 -1.91
N VAL A 285 14.76 -6.83 -1.29
CA VAL A 285 14.21 -7.48 -0.09
C VAL A 285 15.28 -7.44 0.99
N LYS A 286 14.89 -6.97 2.17
CA LYS A 286 15.73 -6.94 3.35
C LYS A 286 15.09 -7.78 4.45
N GLU A 287 15.68 -8.94 4.74
CA GLU A 287 15.41 -9.68 5.96
C GLU A 287 16.29 -9.08 7.04
N MET A 288 15.66 -8.48 8.04
CA MET A 288 16.40 -7.73 9.03
C MET A 288 17.39 -8.60 9.82
N PRO A 289 18.71 -8.35 9.76
CA PRO A 289 19.41 -7.20 9.12
C PRO A 289 19.99 -7.46 7.71
N VAL A 290 19.71 -8.53 7.02
CA VAL A 290 20.29 -8.93 5.71
C VAL A 290 19.47 -8.40 4.53
N SER A 291 20.11 -8.00 3.42
CA SER A 291 19.43 -7.51 2.21
C SER A 291 19.82 -8.29 0.95
N GLY A 292 18.94 -8.31 -0.05
CA GLY A 292 19.15 -8.87 -1.38
C GLY A 292 18.48 -8.05 -2.48
N THR A 293 19.01 -8.13 -3.72
CA THR A 293 18.43 -7.49 -4.91
C THR A 293 17.91 -8.56 -5.86
N PHE A 294 16.70 -8.38 -6.40
CA PHE A 294 16.00 -9.40 -7.19
C PHE A 294 15.59 -8.92 -8.59
N THR A 295 15.87 -7.68 -8.95
CA THR A 295 15.65 -7.17 -10.31
C THR A 295 16.79 -7.61 -11.21
N PRO A 296 16.52 -8.30 -12.34
CA PRO A 296 17.56 -8.66 -13.31
C PRO A 296 18.17 -7.42 -13.97
N PRO A 297 19.42 -7.50 -14.48
CA PRO A 297 19.98 -6.44 -15.32
C PRO A 297 19.05 -6.06 -16.47
N ASP A 298 19.06 -4.80 -16.88
CA ASP A 298 18.24 -4.21 -17.95
C ASP A 298 16.72 -4.24 -17.70
N PHE A 299 16.31 -4.39 -16.43
CA PHE A 299 14.91 -4.32 -16.02
C PHE A 299 14.68 -3.30 -14.91
N ALA A 300 13.45 -2.81 -14.84
CA ALA A 300 12.97 -1.92 -13.78
C ALA A 300 11.64 -2.43 -13.22
N ASP A 301 11.47 -2.41 -11.91
CA ASP A 301 10.28 -2.82 -11.21
C ASP A 301 9.46 -1.59 -10.79
N LEU A 302 8.12 -1.67 -10.95
CA LEU A 302 7.21 -0.54 -10.74
C LEU A 302 6.36 -0.70 -9.49
N ASP A 303 5.89 -1.92 -9.25
CA ASP A 303 5.05 -2.26 -8.10
C ASP A 303 5.18 -3.75 -7.80
N PHE A 304 4.80 -4.16 -6.58
CA PHE A 304 4.91 -5.55 -6.14
C PHE A 304 3.92 -5.85 -5.02
N ASP A 305 3.73 -7.15 -4.77
CA ASP A 305 3.04 -7.63 -3.59
C ASP A 305 3.61 -8.96 -3.09
N TRP A 306 3.41 -9.26 -1.79
CA TRP A 306 3.79 -10.53 -1.22
C TRP A 306 2.74 -11.59 -1.54
N ILE A 307 3.18 -12.77 -2.03
CA ILE A 307 2.35 -13.98 -2.14
C ILE A 307 2.51 -14.80 -0.85
N THR A 308 3.74 -14.93 -0.39
CA THR A 308 4.12 -15.59 0.87
C THR A 308 5.33 -14.87 1.46
N ASP A 309 5.81 -15.24 2.65
CA ASP A 309 7.07 -14.69 3.20
C ASP A 309 8.31 -14.95 2.34
N LYS A 310 8.22 -15.80 1.32
CA LYS A 310 9.33 -16.19 0.45
C LYS A 310 9.06 -15.95 -1.03
N SER A 311 7.89 -15.44 -1.38
CA SER A 311 7.50 -15.24 -2.77
C SER A 311 6.79 -13.91 -2.97
N LEU A 312 7.14 -13.21 -4.04
CA LEU A 312 6.51 -11.95 -4.46
C LEU A 312 5.99 -12.06 -5.89
N VAL A 313 5.00 -11.23 -6.20
CA VAL A 313 4.65 -10.86 -7.59
C VAL A 313 5.13 -9.43 -7.82
N VAL A 314 5.64 -9.16 -9.02
CA VAL A 314 6.21 -7.87 -9.38
C VAL A 314 5.73 -7.44 -10.77
N SER A 315 5.40 -6.15 -10.92
CA SER A 315 5.12 -5.50 -12.20
C SER A 315 6.43 -4.94 -12.75
N ARG A 316 6.91 -5.47 -13.87
CA ARG A 316 8.27 -5.28 -14.40
C ARG A 316 8.28 -4.86 -15.86
N VAL A 317 9.18 -3.91 -16.20
CA VAL A 317 9.46 -3.47 -17.57
C VAL A 317 10.93 -3.69 -17.91
N LYS A 318 11.26 -3.66 -19.21
CA LYS A 318 12.64 -3.44 -19.63
C LYS A 318 13.05 -2.02 -19.34
N GLU A 319 14.29 -1.82 -18.92
CA GLU A 319 14.86 -0.47 -18.82
C GLU A 319 14.86 0.23 -20.19
N GLN A 320 14.64 1.54 -20.14
CA GLN A 320 14.66 2.39 -21.31
C GLN A 320 15.29 3.73 -20.96
N GLU A 321 15.99 4.33 -21.93
CA GLU A 321 16.51 5.69 -21.78
C GLU A 321 15.37 6.71 -21.61
N TRP A 322 15.68 7.79 -20.95
CA TRP A 322 14.73 8.83 -20.59
C TRP A 322 14.06 9.45 -21.81
N THR A 323 12.75 9.57 -21.77
CA THR A 323 11.94 10.19 -22.82
C THR A 323 10.69 10.83 -22.22
N ASN A 324 10.31 12.00 -22.73
CA ASN A 324 9.04 12.66 -22.40
C ASN A 324 7.88 12.13 -23.26
N ASP A 325 8.15 11.24 -24.19
CA ASP A 325 7.14 10.65 -25.04
C ASP A 325 6.56 9.39 -24.40
N PHE A 326 5.42 9.54 -23.73
CA PHE A 326 4.72 8.46 -23.01
C PHE A 326 4.38 7.25 -23.91
N SER A 327 4.21 7.47 -25.22
CA SER A 327 3.92 6.39 -26.16
C SER A 327 5.09 5.42 -26.37
N LYS A 328 6.28 5.84 -25.96
CA LYS A 328 7.51 5.03 -26.04
C LYS A 328 7.84 4.33 -24.73
N HIS A 329 7.12 4.62 -23.65
CA HIS A 329 7.37 3.96 -22.37
C HIS A 329 7.06 2.46 -22.50
N PRO A 330 7.94 1.58 -21.96
CA PRO A 330 7.69 0.15 -21.98
C PRO A 330 6.49 -0.19 -21.08
N LEU A 331 5.71 -1.16 -21.50
CA LEU A 331 4.54 -1.61 -20.76
C LEU A 331 4.90 -2.83 -19.89
N PRO A 332 4.48 -2.85 -18.61
CA PRO A 332 4.89 -3.89 -17.69
C PRO A 332 4.16 -5.21 -17.91
N VAL A 333 4.84 -6.26 -17.48
CA VAL A 333 4.28 -7.59 -17.34
C VAL A 333 4.56 -8.12 -15.94
N LEU A 334 3.77 -9.06 -15.46
CA LEU A 334 3.95 -9.63 -14.13
C LEU A 334 4.94 -10.79 -14.16
N TYR A 335 5.76 -10.83 -13.11
CA TYR A 335 6.62 -11.95 -12.77
C TYR A 335 6.38 -12.37 -11.32
N THR A 336 6.46 -13.65 -11.03
CA THR A 336 6.66 -14.14 -9.67
C THR A 336 8.14 -14.38 -9.43
N LEU A 337 8.57 -14.17 -8.18
CA LEU A 337 9.93 -14.48 -7.74
C LEU A 337 9.91 -15.13 -6.38
N ASN A 338 10.89 -16.02 -6.13
CA ASN A 338 11.12 -16.62 -4.83
C ASN A 338 12.48 -16.17 -4.30
N ILE A 339 12.49 -15.59 -3.08
CA ILE A 339 13.67 -14.94 -2.51
C ILE A 339 14.78 -15.92 -2.09
N ASP A 340 14.44 -17.15 -1.74
CA ASP A 340 15.43 -18.17 -1.33
C ASP A 340 16.12 -18.80 -2.55
N SER A 341 15.35 -19.18 -3.57
CA SER A 341 15.86 -19.86 -4.76
C SER A 341 16.28 -18.92 -5.89
N HIS A 342 15.98 -17.64 -5.79
CA HIS A 342 16.13 -16.63 -6.84
C HIS A 342 15.40 -16.98 -8.16
N LYS A 343 14.50 -17.98 -8.12
CA LYS A 343 13.73 -18.38 -9.29
C LYS A 343 12.69 -17.32 -9.61
N GLN A 344 12.64 -16.93 -10.89
CA GLN A 344 11.68 -15.96 -11.40
C GLN A 344 10.91 -16.57 -12.58
N MET A 345 9.61 -16.34 -12.63
CA MET A 345 8.73 -16.81 -13.72
C MET A 345 7.87 -15.67 -14.21
N LYS A 346 7.75 -15.56 -15.55
CA LYS A 346 6.80 -14.66 -16.17
C LYS A 346 5.38 -15.18 -15.94
N VAL A 347 4.50 -14.34 -15.39
CA VAL A 347 3.11 -14.68 -15.07
C VAL A 347 2.16 -14.27 -16.18
N THR A 348 2.32 -13.04 -16.71
CA THR A 348 1.37 -12.51 -17.69
C THR A 348 2.01 -12.20 -19.03
N SER A 349 1.18 -12.20 -20.07
CA SER A 349 1.55 -11.81 -21.44
C SER A 349 0.41 -10.99 -22.04
N PRO A 350 0.28 -9.71 -21.63
CA PRO A 350 -0.78 -8.84 -22.13
C PRO A 350 -0.67 -8.65 -23.65
N PRO A 351 -1.77 -8.34 -24.36
CA PRO A 351 -1.75 -8.02 -25.76
C PRO A 351 -0.84 -6.82 -26.06
N LYS A 352 -0.36 -6.71 -27.31
CA LYS A 352 0.45 -5.55 -27.73
C LYS A 352 -0.28 -4.23 -27.43
N GLY A 353 0.41 -3.31 -26.78
CA GLY A 353 -0.14 -2.01 -26.36
C GLY A 353 -0.84 -2.03 -25.01
N TRP A 354 -0.76 -3.14 -24.25
CA TRP A 354 -1.28 -3.27 -22.90
C TRP A 354 -0.18 -3.66 -21.93
N GLY A 355 -0.34 -3.23 -20.67
CA GLY A 355 0.55 -3.59 -19.57
C GLY A 355 -0.24 -3.97 -18.32
N ASP A 356 0.40 -4.72 -17.44
CA ASP A 356 -0.17 -5.23 -16.19
C ASP A 356 0.49 -4.55 -14.99
N TYR A 357 -0.31 -3.81 -14.22
CA TYR A 357 0.07 -2.90 -13.14
C TYR A 357 -0.51 -3.32 -11.80
N ALA A 358 0.04 -2.79 -10.72
CA ALA A 358 -0.51 -2.88 -9.37
C ALA A 358 -0.96 -4.31 -8.99
N PRO A 359 -0.07 -5.31 -9.07
CA PRO A 359 -0.43 -6.67 -8.68
C PRO A 359 -0.76 -6.73 -7.19
N GLN A 360 -1.76 -7.55 -6.85
CA GLN A 360 -2.10 -7.87 -5.47
C GLN A 360 -2.40 -9.37 -5.36
N PHE A 361 -2.02 -9.98 -4.25
CA PHE A 361 -2.37 -11.35 -3.94
C PHE A 361 -3.53 -11.37 -2.94
N ILE A 362 -4.52 -12.18 -3.18
CA ILE A 362 -5.69 -12.34 -2.29
C ILE A 362 -5.59 -13.71 -1.60
N PRO A 363 -5.07 -13.78 -0.36
CA PRO A 363 -4.83 -15.04 0.34
C PRO A 363 -6.08 -15.88 0.54
N SER A 364 -7.23 -15.25 0.79
CA SER A 364 -8.50 -15.94 1.07
C SER A 364 -9.01 -16.81 -0.07
N ILE A 365 -8.55 -16.55 -1.29
CA ILE A 365 -8.94 -17.28 -2.51
C ILE A 365 -7.76 -17.82 -3.31
N ASP A 366 -6.53 -17.62 -2.83
CA ASP A 366 -5.27 -18.03 -3.48
C ASP A 366 -5.19 -17.58 -4.96
N LYS A 367 -5.46 -16.30 -5.22
CA LYS A 367 -5.44 -15.71 -6.57
C LYS A 367 -4.65 -14.42 -6.62
N LEU A 368 -4.06 -14.17 -7.79
CA LEU A 368 -3.53 -12.85 -8.16
C LEU A 368 -4.62 -12.02 -8.81
N VAL A 369 -4.57 -10.73 -8.54
CA VAL A 369 -5.31 -9.70 -9.26
C VAL A 369 -4.35 -8.61 -9.73
N TRP A 370 -4.68 -7.94 -10.82
CA TRP A 370 -3.87 -6.85 -11.36
C TRP A 370 -4.72 -5.90 -12.21
N LEU A 371 -4.22 -4.69 -12.38
CA LEU A 371 -4.85 -3.69 -13.24
C LEU A 371 -4.19 -3.71 -14.63
N ARG A 372 -4.97 -3.91 -15.68
CA ARG A 372 -4.50 -3.89 -17.07
C ARG A 372 -4.86 -2.56 -17.74
N GLY A 373 -3.86 -1.89 -18.30
CA GLY A 373 -4.02 -0.59 -18.96
C GLY A 373 -3.03 -0.38 -20.10
N THR A 374 -3.11 0.78 -20.75
CA THR A 374 -2.31 1.13 -21.93
C THR A 374 -1.13 2.05 -21.61
N SER A 375 -1.13 2.67 -20.42
CA SER A 375 -0.10 3.59 -19.98
C SER A 375 0.03 3.62 -18.45
N LEU A 376 1.18 4.03 -17.94
CA LEU A 376 1.37 4.32 -16.52
C LEU A 376 0.45 5.46 -16.04
N THR A 377 0.10 6.38 -16.92
CA THR A 377 -0.72 7.55 -16.61
C THR A 377 -2.22 7.33 -16.79
N ASP A 378 -2.63 6.12 -17.16
CA ASP A 378 -4.05 5.78 -17.23
C ASP A 378 -4.69 5.90 -15.85
N ARG A 379 -5.75 6.70 -15.76
CA ARG A 379 -6.54 6.82 -14.53
C ARG A 379 -7.49 5.64 -14.34
N LYS A 380 -7.88 4.98 -15.43
CA LYS A 380 -8.82 3.85 -15.44
C LYS A 380 -8.18 2.65 -16.10
N ARG A 381 -8.28 1.51 -15.46
CA ARG A 381 -7.78 0.23 -15.93
C ARG A 381 -8.78 -0.88 -15.66
N ASP A 382 -8.65 -1.98 -16.36
CA ASP A 382 -9.49 -3.15 -16.12
C ASP A 382 -8.82 -4.08 -15.12
N LEU A 383 -9.59 -4.54 -14.13
CA LEU A 383 -9.13 -5.51 -13.14
C LEU A 383 -9.21 -6.91 -13.71
N TRP A 384 -8.10 -7.62 -13.65
CA TRP A 384 -7.96 -9.03 -14.03
C TRP A 384 -7.72 -9.88 -12.80
N ILE A 385 -8.10 -11.16 -12.88
CA ILE A 385 -7.87 -12.17 -11.85
C ILE A 385 -7.32 -13.44 -12.50
N GLY A 386 -6.43 -14.17 -11.82
CA GLY A 386 -5.87 -15.43 -12.31
C GLY A 386 -5.11 -16.18 -11.22
N ASN A 387 -4.57 -17.34 -11.57
CA ASN A 387 -3.68 -18.09 -10.69
C ASN A 387 -2.32 -17.39 -10.54
N THR A 388 -1.56 -17.77 -9.52
CA THR A 388 -0.20 -17.24 -9.28
C THR A 388 0.80 -17.57 -10.39
N ASP A 389 0.51 -18.55 -11.23
CA ASP A 389 1.27 -18.90 -12.43
C ASP A 389 0.75 -18.25 -13.72
N GLY A 390 -0.30 -17.44 -13.63
CA GLY A 390 -0.92 -16.73 -14.77
C GLY A 390 -1.96 -17.55 -15.53
N THR A 391 -2.23 -18.79 -15.15
CA THR A 391 -3.32 -19.58 -15.75
C THR A 391 -4.68 -19.08 -15.26
N GLU A 392 -5.74 -19.43 -16.00
CA GLU A 392 -7.13 -19.02 -15.71
C GLU A 392 -7.31 -17.50 -15.59
N ALA A 393 -6.46 -16.72 -16.27
CA ALA A 393 -6.57 -15.27 -16.27
C ALA A 393 -7.81 -14.78 -17.02
N GLU A 394 -8.65 -14.00 -16.35
CA GLU A 394 -9.86 -13.41 -16.90
C GLU A 394 -10.08 -11.98 -16.43
N GLU A 395 -10.78 -11.18 -17.23
CA GLU A 395 -11.22 -9.84 -16.84
C GLU A 395 -12.33 -9.97 -15.78
N TRP A 396 -12.23 -9.19 -14.71
CA TRP A 396 -13.18 -9.23 -13.60
C TRP A 396 -14.03 -7.96 -13.50
N LEU A 397 -13.41 -6.79 -13.44
CA LEU A 397 -14.11 -5.50 -13.34
C LEU A 397 -13.50 -4.52 -14.35
N ARG A 398 -14.29 -3.54 -14.80
CA ARG A 398 -13.85 -2.51 -15.74
C ARG A 398 -13.77 -1.13 -15.14
N ASP A 399 -12.96 -0.28 -15.77
CA ASP A 399 -12.86 1.16 -15.45
C ASP A 399 -12.51 1.45 -13.99
N ILE A 400 -11.58 0.70 -13.40
CA ILE A 400 -11.14 0.85 -12.03
C ILE A 400 -10.04 1.91 -11.93
N GLU A 401 -10.20 2.86 -11.05
CA GLU A 401 -9.20 3.88 -10.71
C GLU A 401 -8.31 3.44 -9.56
N GLU A 402 -8.92 2.95 -8.47
CA GLU A 402 -8.24 2.40 -7.29
C GLU A 402 -9.04 1.23 -6.73
N ILE A 403 -8.37 0.25 -6.12
CA ILE A 403 -9.03 -0.89 -5.47
C ILE A 403 -8.31 -1.30 -4.18
N ILE A 404 -9.09 -1.70 -3.19
CA ILE A 404 -8.61 -2.32 -1.95
C ILE A 404 -9.47 -3.53 -1.62
N PHE A 405 -8.81 -4.67 -1.40
CA PHE A 405 -9.47 -5.88 -0.95
C PHE A 405 -9.54 -5.89 0.57
N TYR A 406 -10.62 -6.44 1.10
CA TYR A 406 -10.69 -6.75 2.52
C TYR A 406 -9.98 -8.07 2.77
N GLU A 407 -8.89 -8.00 3.49
CA GLU A 407 -8.16 -9.14 4.00
C GLU A 407 -8.52 -9.28 5.47
N GLY A 408 -9.46 -10.19 5.78
CA GLY A 408 -9.79 -10.53 7.17
C GLY A 408 -8.54 -11.08 7.87
N ILE A 409 -8.28 -10.62 9.09
CA ILE A 409 -7.17 -11.10 9.95
C ILE A 409 -7.56 -12.39 10.63
#